data_c01baeca94d5450c5864e352f55b53d6
#
_entry.id   c01baeca94d5450c5864e352f55b53d6
#
_cell.length_a   1.000
_cell.length_b   1.000
_cell.length_c   1.000
_cell.angle_alpha   90.00
_cell.angle_beta   90.00
_cell.angle_gamma   90.00
#
_symmetry.space_group_name_H-M   'P 1'
#
loop_
_entity.id
_entity.type
_entity.pdbx_description
1 polymer ?
#
loop_
_entity_poly.entity_id
_entity_poly.type
_entity_poly.pdbx_seq_one_letter_code
_entity_poly.pdbx_strand_id
1 'polypeptide(L)'
;MATSELIEALQALAHERKIDEFYLIERLEQSLAKSYERILDLEWDARVTIDRQTGHIYVYELVPVGEPDEETGEYSEFEERDVTPDDVSRIAAQNAKGVISSLVREAGRQSIYDEFRGRVGDLVTGTVLQGTPDFTIIKIRDGVEAELPHYDQKRNPNERNERPSNEHYRHNQRLKVLIIEVRNPNADAPRARGEQARPAIVVSRTHP
;
A
#
# COMPACT_ATOMS: atom_id res chain seq x y z
N MET A 1 15.13 5.61 27.04
CA MET A 1 15.91 6.36 26.03
C MET A 1 15.54 5.93 24.61
N ALA A 2 15.46 4.67 24.26
CA ALA A 2 15.12 4.23 22.90
C ALA A 2 13.68 4.57 22.43
N THR A 3 12.74 4.73 23.33
CA THR A 3 11.32 5.03 23.03
C THR A 3 11.08 6.49 22.64
N SER A 4 11.78 7.43 23.26
CA SER A 4 11.75 8.85 22.88
C SER A 4 12.34 9.08 21.49
N GLU A 5 13.41 8.36 21.15
CA GLU A 5 14.05 8.43 19.83
C GLU A 5 13.12 7.94 18.71
N LEU A 6 12.25 6.96 18.98
CA LEU A 6 11.26 6.48 18.00
C LEU A 6 10.25 7.57 17.63
N ILE A 7 9.69 8.26 18.64
CA ILE A 7 8.72 9.33 18.41
C ILE A 7 9.37 10.50 17.67
N GLU A 8 10.55 10.93 18.09
CA GLU A 8 11.30 12.01 17.41
C GLU A 8 11.59 11.65 15.94
N ALA A 9 11.98 10.40 15.68
CA ALA A 9 12.22 9.92 14.32
C ALA A 9 10.93 9.89 13.48
N LEU A 10 9.79 9.48 14.07
CA LEU A 10 8.48 9.48 13.41
C LEU A 10 8.02 10.90 13.10
N GLN A 11 8.18 11.85 14.02
CA GLN A 11 7.84 13.26 13.84
C GLN A 11 8.70 13.92 12.75
N ALA A 12 10.02 13.70 12.79
CA ALA A 12 10.92 14.19 11.76
C ALA A 12 10.54 13.69 10.37
N LEU A 13 10.19 12.41 10.28
CA LEU A 13 9.77 11.79 9.02
C LEU A 13 8.40 12.30 8.55
N ALA A 14 7.43 12.43 9.44
CA ALA A 14 6.12 13.00 9.15
C ALA A 14 6.27 14.39 8.54
N HIS A 15 7.12 15.22 9.14
CA HIS A 15 7.42 16.55 8.65
C HIS A 15 8.15 16.54 7.28
N GLU A 16 9.18 15.70 7.13
CA GLU A 16 9.93 15.59 5.86
C GLU A 16 9.06 15.14 4.69
N ARG A 17 8.15 14.20 4.95
CA ARG A 17 7.30 13.59 3.93
C ARG A 17 5.92 14.24 3.81
N LYS A 18 5.61 15.25 4.63
CA LYS A 18 4.30 15.92 4.69
C LYS A 18 3.15 14.92 4.94
N ILE A 19 3.39 13.95 5.79
CA ILE A 19 2.41 12.97 6.25
C ILE A 19 1.92 13.44 7.62
N ASP A 20 0.63 13.28 7.88
CA ASP A 20 0.06 13.57 9.18
C ASP A 20 0.64 12.63 10.25
N GLU A 21 1.12 13.21 11.37
CA GLU A 21 1.75 12.46 12.46
C GLU A 21 0.79 11.47 13.13
N PHE A 22 -0.48 11.89 13.33
CA PHE A 22 -1.49 11.05 13.95
C PHE A 22 -1.78 9.82 13.09
N TYR A 23 -1.92 10.04 11.78
CA TYR A 23 -2.12 8.96 10.82
C TYR A 23 -0.94 7.98 10.77
N LEU A 24 0.29 8.49 10.85
CA LEU A 24 1.49 7.66 10.88
C LEU A 24 1.54 6.77 12.12
N ILE A 25 1.26 7.33 13.29
CA ILE A 25 1.24 6.59 14.56
C ILE A 25 0.13 5.55 14.55
N GLU A 26 -1.09 5.90 14.16
CA GLU A 26 -2.22 4.97 14.06
C GLU A 26 -1.91 3.78 13.14
N ARG A 27 -1.32 4.03 11.97
CA ARG A 27 -0.90 2.96 11.05
C ARG A 27 0.19 2.08 11.63
N LEU A 28 1.08 2.66 12.45
CA LEU A 28 2.10 1.90 13.14
C LEU A 28 1.47 1.02 14.23
N GLU A 29 0.55 1.55 15.05
CA GLU A 29 -0.20 0.80 16.06
C GLU A 29 -0.94 -0.39 15.44
N GLN A 30 -1.66 -0.19 14.32
CA GLN A 30 -2.35 -1.25 13.58
C GLN A 30 -1.40 -2.32 13.03
N SER A 31 -0.24 -1.91 12.52
CA SER A 31 0.77 -2.85 12.02
C SER A 31 1.43 -3.66 13.13
N LEU A 32 1.67 -3.01 14.27
CA LEU A 32 2.21 -3.66 15.46
C LEU A 32 1.22 -4.66 16.05
N ALA A 33 -0.07 -4.31 16.15
CA ALA A 33 -1.11 -5.21 16.64
C ALA A 33 -1.07 -6.55 15.88
N LYS A 34 -1.16 -6.51 14.53
CA LYS A 34 -1.06 -7.71 13.68
C LYS A 34 0.25 -8.49 13.80
N SER A 35 1.34 -7.80 14.15
CA SER A 35 2.62 -8.44 14.37
C SER A 35 2.67 -9.16 15.70
N TYR A 36 2.14 -8.53 16.76
CA TYR A 36 2.10 -9.12 18.09
C TYR A 36 1.11 -10.28 18.22
N GLU A 37 -0.04 -10.23 17.56
CA GLU A 37 -0.95 -11.38 17.45
C GLU A 37 -0.20 -12.65 17.01
N ARG A 38 0.68 -12.52 16.03
CA ARG A 38 1.48 -13.65 15.50
C ARG A 38 2.68 -14.02 16.37
N ILE A 39 3.36 -13.02 16.95
CA ILE A 39 4.60 -13.25 17.72
C ILE A 39 4.29 -13.88 19.07
N LEU A 40 3.21 -13.41 19.71
CA LEU A 40 2.77 -13.88 21.01
C LEU A 40 1.78 -15.05 20.92
N ASP A 41 1.40 -15.46 19.69
CA ASP A 41 0.40 -16.50 19.42
C ASP A 41 -0.89 -16.26 20.22
N LEU A 42 -1.41 -15.01 20.14
CA LEU A 42 -2.60 -14.60 20.87
C LEU A 42 -3.84 -15.30 20.31
N GLU A 43 -4.75 -15.63 21.20
CA GLU A 43 -6.03 -16.25 20.83
C GLU A 43 -7.01 -15.22 20.24
N TRP A 44 -6.90 -13.95 20.72
CA TRP A 44 -7.76 -12.87 20.33
C TRP A 44 -6.97 -11.73 19.66
N ASP A 45 -7.69 -10.79 19.09
CA ASP A 45 -7.09 -9.62 18.45
C ASP A 45 -6.26 -8.79 19.44
N ALA A 46 -5.18 -8.21 18.94
CA ALA A 46 -4.35 -7.31 19.73
C ALA A 46 -4.68 -5.84 19.47
N ARG A 47 -4.58 -5.05 20.52
CA ARG A 47 -4.57 -3.59 20.45
C ARG A 47 -3.22 -3.07 20.92
N VAL A 48 -2.59 -2.22 20.11
CA VAL A 48 -1.34 -1.54 20.48
C VAL A 48 -1.61 -0.07 20.63
N THR A 49 -1.06 0.52 21.69
CA THR A 49 -1.13 1.96 21.95
C THR A 49 0.28 2.51 22.18
N ILE A 50 0.61 3.59 21.47
CA ILE A 50 1.88 4.30 21.63
C ILE A 50 1.62 5.61 22.38
N ASP A 51 2.17 5.74 23.57
CA ASP A 51 2.13 7.00 24.33
C ASP A 51 2.98 8.05 23.58
N ARG A 52 2.34 9.11 23.12
CA ARG A 52 2.96 10.15 22.28
C ARG A 52 3.94 11.05 23.04
N GLN A 53 3.85 11.09 24.36
CA GLN A 53 4.74 11.91 25.18
C GLN A 53 6.00 11.15 25.57
N THR A 54 5.82 9.90 25.98
CA THR A 54 6.91 9.06 26.49
C THR A 54 7.48 8.10 25.43
N GLY A 55 6.72 7.81 24.39
CA GLY A 55 7.03 6.79 23.39
C GLY A 55 6.86 5.35 23.91
N HIS A 56 6.28 5.17 25.10
CA HIS A 56 5.99 3.83 25.61
C HIS A 56 4.93 3.15 24.75
N ILE A 57 5.16 1.86 24.51
CA ILE A 57 4.31 1.01 23.69
C ILE A 57 3.68 -0.02 24.62
N TYR A 58 2.36 -0.06 24.58
CA TYR A 58 1.55 -1.03 25.31
C TYR A 58 0.87 -1.97 24.33
N VAL A 59 0.86 -3.25 24.67
CA VAL A 59 0.21 -4.30 23.87
C VAL A 59 -0.86 -4.97 24.73
N TYR A 60 -2.10 -4.90 24.29
CA TYR A 60 -3.24 -5.51 24.94
C TYR A 60 -3.86 -6.57 24.07
N GLU A 61 -4.21 -7.70 24.65
CA GLU A 61 -5.08 -8.68 24.04
C GLU A 61 -6.54 -8.34 24.37
N LEU A 62 -7.39 -8.31 23.35
CA LEU A 62 -8.81 -7.99 23.49
C LEU A 62 -9.61 -9.27 23.73
N VAL A 63 -9.73 -9.65 25.00
CA VAL A 63 -10.47 -10.87 25.38
C VAL A 63 -11.98 -10.56 25.39
N PRO A 64 -12.79 -11.26 24.59
CA PRO A 64 -14.22 -11.01 24.57
C PRO A 64 -14.87 -11.38 25.90
N VAL A 65 -15.84 -10.55 26.32
CA VAL A 65 -16.60 -10.74 27.56
C VAL A 65 -18.08 -10.89 27.21
N GLY A 66 -18.74 -11.86 27.87
CA GLY A 66 -20.16 -12.12 27.63
C GLY A 66 -20.43 -13.14 26.54
N GLU A 67 -21.66 -13.13 26.04
CA GLU A 67 -22.11 -14.02 24.97
C GLU A 67 -22.04 -13.28 23.62
N PRO A 68 -21.68 -13.98 22.53
CA PRO A 68 -21.69 -13.37 21.19
C PRO A 68 -23.12 -13.02 20.78
N ASP A 69 -23.26 -11.99 19.96
CA ASP A 69 -24.54 -11.61 19.35
C ASP A 69 -25.11 -12.78 18.55
N GLU A 70 -26.38 -13.11 18.76
CA GLU A 70 -27.03 -14.28 18.14
C GLU A 70 -27.16 -14.20 16.62
N GLU A 71 -27.17 -12.97 16.04
CA GLU A 71 -27.33 -12.78 14.59
C GLU A 71 -25.98 -12.66 13.87
N THR A 72 -24.99 -11.99 14.50
CA THR A 72 -23.68 -11.71 13.88
C THR A 72 -22.57 -12.64 14.33
N GLY A 73 -22.72 -13.25 15.52
CA GLY A 73 -21.67 -14.03 16.16
C GLY A 73 -20.51 -13.18 16.69
N GLU A 74 -20.65 -11.86 16.68
CA GLU A 74 -19.63 -10.93 17.14
C GLU A 74 -19.82 -10.59 18.62
N TYR A 75 -18.71 -10.34 19.32
CA TYR A 75 -18.73 -9.88 20.71
C TYR A 75 -18.78 -8.35 20.75
N SER A 76 -19.61 -7.80 21.65
CA SER A 76 -19.75 -6.34 21.81
C SER A 76 -18.87 -5.75 22.90
N GLU A 77 -18.41 -6.56 23.84
CA GLU A 77 -17.58 -6.13 24.96
C GLU A 77 -16.28 -6.91 25.01
N PHE A 78 -15.18 -6.19 25.31
CA PHE A 78 -13.84 -6.76 25.40
C PHE A 78 -13.16 -6.26 26.67
N GLU A 79 -12.43 -7.16 27.33
CA GLU A 79 -11.52 -6.84 28.42
C GLU A 79 -10.09 -6.76 27.89
N GLU A 80 -9.37 -5.68 28.21
CA GLU A 80 -7.98 -5.49 27.81
C GLU A 80 -7.04 -6.21 28.78
N ARG A 81 -6.33 -7.21 28.28
CA ARG A 81 -5.30 -7.92 29.03
C ARG A 81 -3.93 -7.43 28.57
N ASP A 82 -3.15 -6.83 29.49
CA ASP A 82 -1.79 -6.39 29.20
C ASP A 82 -0.87 -7.60 28.94
N VAL A 83 -0.32 -7.65 27.73
CA VAL A 83 0.59 -8.69 27.25
C VAL A 83 1.88 -8.07 26.70
N THR A 84 2.21 -6.86 27.13
CA THR A 84 3.36 -6.09 26.63
C THR A 84 4.68 -6.85 26.90
N PRO A 85 5.41 -7.26 25.84
CA PRO A 85 6.68 -7.96 26.02
C PRO A 85 7.82 -7.00 26.37
N ASP A 86 8.86 -7.51 27.04
CA ASP A 86 10.03 -6.71 27.43
C ASP A 86 10.80 -6.12 26.23
N ASP A 87 10.75 -6.78 25.05
CA ASP A 87 11.45 -6.33 23.86
C ASP A 87 10.57 -5.57 22.86
N VAL A 88 9.42 -5.03 23.31
CA VAL A 88 8.44 -4.30 22.51
C VAL A 88 9.07 -3.23 21.62
N SER A 89 10.01 -2.46 22.15
CA SER A 89 10.66 -1.37 21.40
C SER A 89 11.48 -1.86 20.21
N ARG A 90 12.12 -3.03 20.30
CA ARG A 90 12.90 -3.62 19.20
C ARG A 90 12.00 -4.04 18.04
N ILE A 91 10.90 -4.71 18.36
CA ILE A 91 9.91 -5.16 17.38
C ILE A 91 9.23 -3.95 16.73
N ALA A 92 8.89 -2.94 17.52
CA ALA A 92 8.33 -1.68 17.03
C ALA A 92 9.25 -0.98 16.03
N ALA A 93 10.55 -0.87 16.33
CA ALA A 93 11.51 -0.24 15.43
C ALA A 93 11.66 -0.99 14.09
N GLN A 94 11.60 -2.33 14.11
CA GLN A 94 11.62 -3.13 12.89
C GLN A 94 10.36 -2.92 12.04
N ASN A 95 9.18 -2.92 12.66
CA ASN A 95 7.91 -2.72 11.98
C ASN A 95 7.76 -1.28 11.45
N ALA A 96 8.19 -0.28 12.24
CA ALA A 96 8.14 1.12 11.85
C ALA A 96 8.76 1.38 10.48
N LYS A 97 9.93 0.79 10.20
CA LYS A 97 10.58 0.91 8.88
C LYS A 97 9.69 0.41 7.73
N GLY A 98 8.99 -0.69 7.94
CA GLY A 98 8.07 -1.26 6.95
C GLY A 98 6.84 -0.38 6.73
N VAL A 99 6.22 0.09 7.81
CA VAL A 99 5.05 0.98 7.79
C VAL A 99 5.39 2.29 7.08
N ILE A 100 6.48 2.93 7.48
CA ILE A 100 6.98 4.16 6.88
C ILE A 100 7.20 3.99 5.37
N SER A 101 7.88 2.91 4.97
CA SER A 101 8.12 2.61 3.55
C SER A 101 6.81 2.38 2.78
N SER A 102 5.78 1.80 3.43
CA SER A 102 4.46 1.62 2.85
C SER A 102 3.72 2.95 2.68
N LEU A 103 3.73 3.81 3.71
CA LEU A 103 3.09 5.12 3.68
C LEU A 103 3.71 6.07 2.66
N VAL A 104 5.04 6.08 2.55
CA VAL A 104 5.74 6.87 1.52
C VAL A 104 5.34 6.42 0.12
N ARG A 105 5.20 5.11 -0.11
CA ARG A 105 4.74 4.58 -1.40
C ARG A 105 3.26 4.93 -1.66
N GLU A 106 2.43 4.89 -0.63
CA GLU A 106 1.00 5.24 -0.71
C GLU A 106 0.82 6.74 -1.04
N ALA A 107 1.52 7.62 -0.32
CA ALA A 107 1.54 9.06 -0.61
C ALA A 107 2.07 9.35 -2.02
N GLY A 108 3.10 8.64 -2.46
CA GLY A 108 3.61 8.75 -3.83
C GLY A 108 2.58 8.34 -4.88
N ARG A 109 1.83 7.26 -4.65
CA ARG A 109 0.75 6.84 -5.55
C ARG A 109 -0.41 7.85 -5.57
N GLN A 110 -0.77 8.40 -4.42
CA GLN A 110 -1.81 9.43 -4.34
C GLN A 110 -1.41 10.68 -5.12
N SER A 111 -0.17 11.13 -4.96
CA SER A 111 0.36 12.28 -5.70
C SER A 111 0.33 12.05 -7.22
N ILE A 112 0.70 10.85 -7.68
CA ILE A 112 0.62 10.48 -9.10
C ILE A 112 -0.84 10.50 -9.58
N TYR A 113 -1.76 9.95 -8.80
CA TYR A 113 -3.19 9.96 -9.13
C TYR A 113 -3.71 11.39 -9.28
N ASP A 114 -3.43 12.26 -8.31
CA ASP A 114 -3.90 13.65 -8.32
C ASP A 114 -3.35 14.46 -9.50
N GLU A 115 -2.10 14.21 -9.88
CA GLU A 115 -1.46 14.84 -11.04
C GLU A 115 -2.06 14.36 -12.37
N PHE A 116 -2.32 13.05 -12.49
CA PHE A 116 -2.66 12.44 -13.77
C PHE A 116 -4.16 12.20 -14.00
N ARG A 117 -5.01 12.23 -12.96
CA ARG A 117 -6.46 11.97 -13.08
C ARG A 117 -7.17 12.87 -14.11
N GLY A 118 -6.69 14.12 -14.26
CA GLY A 118 -7.22 15.08 -15.25
C GLY A 118 -6.57 14.97 -16.62
N ARG A 119 -5.65 14.02 -16.83
CA ARG A 119 -4.87 13.87 -18.06
C ARG A 119 -5.23 12.62 -18.86
N VAL A 120 -6.37 12.02 -18.55
CA VAL A 120 -6.95 10.94 -19.38
C VAL A 120 -7.28 11.52 -20.76
N GLY A 121 -6.81 10.88 -21.82
CA GLY A 121 -6.85 11.36 -23.18
C GLY A 121 -5.59 12.10 -23.66
N ASP A 122 -4.62 12.35 -22.76
CA ASP A 122 -3.35 12.97 -23.17
C ASP A 122 -2.43 11.95 -23.86
N LEU A 123 -1.76 12.41 -24.91
CA LEU A 123 -0.71 11.67 -25.57
C LEU A 123 0.64 11.99 -24.90
N VAL A 124 1.27 10.96 -24.35
CA VAL A 124 2.56 11.07 -23.66
C VAL A 124 3.62 10.21 -24.35
N THR A 125 4.89 10.60 -24.17
CA THR A 125 6.02 9.79 -24.61
C THR A 125 6.67 9.15 -23.39
N GLY A 126 6.81 7.83 -23.43
CA GLY A 126 7.48 7.07 -22.38
C GLY A 126 8.57 6.15 -22.91
N THR A 127 9.33 5.58 -21.99
CA THR A 127 10.42 4.64 -22.30
C THR A 127 10.08 3.28 -21.73
N VAL A 128 10.20 2.24 -22.52
CA VAL A 128 9.97 0.86 -22.10
C VAL A 128 11.03 0.43 -21.09
N LEU A 129 10.59 -0.01 -19.90
CA LEU A 129 11.46 -0.57 -18.87
C LEU A 129 11.55 -2.08 -18.98
N GLN A 130 10.42 -2.76 -18.78
CA GLN A 130 10.35 -4.22 -18.83
C GLN A 130 8.98 -4.68 -19.31
N GLY A 131 8.91 -5.89 -19.83
CA GLY A 131 7.68 -6.58 -20.20
C GLY A 131 7.45 -7.79 -19.30
N THR A 132 6.21 -7.98 -18.90
CA THR A 132 5.68 -9.23 -18.34
C THR A 132 4.81 -9.91 -19.39
N PRO A 133 4.33 -11.14 -19.17
CA PRO A 133 3.38 -11.77 -20.11
C PRO A 133 2.09 -10.96 -20.29
N ASP A 134 1.65 -10.24 -19.25
CA ASP A 134 0.35 -9.56 -19.25
C ASP A 134 0.44 -8.09 -19.67
N PHE A 135 1.57 -7.42 -19.41
CA PHE A 135 1.72 -5.99 -19.70
C PHE A 135 3.19 -5.58 -19.86
N THR A 136 3.38 -4.41 -20.47
CA THR A 136 4.68 -3.73 -20.56
C THR A 136 4.69 -2.53 -19.64
N ILE A 137 5.75 -2.35 -18.83
CA ILE A 137 5.95 -1.17 -18.00
C ILE A 137 6.65 -0.09 -18.82
N ILE A 138 6.05 1.09 -18.84
CA ILE A 138 6.54 2.27 -19.54
C ILE A 138 6.82 3.37 -18.54
N LYS A 139 8.04 3.86 -18.50
CA LYS A 139 8.43 5.03 -17.69
C LYS A 139 8.01 6.29 -18.44
N ILE A 140 7.10 7.07 -17.87
CA ILE A 140 6.67 8.38 -18.42
C ILE A 140 7.68 9.45 -18.01
N ARG A 141 8.06 9.46 -16.73
CA ARG A 141 9.11 10.31 -16.16
C ARG A 141 9.74 9.63 -14.95
N ASP A 142 10.73 10.26 -14.31
CA ASP A 142 11.35 9.70 -13.11
C ASP A 142 10.31 9.53 -11.98
N GLY A 143 10.24 8.31 -11.45
CA GLY A 143 9.29 7.93 -10.42
C GLY A 143 7.84 7.71 -10.89
N VAL A 144 7.53 7.85 -12.19
CA VAL A 144 6.18 7.62 -12.74
C VAL A 144 6.21 6.58 -13.82
N GLU A 145 5.55 5.47 -13.56
CA GLU A 145 5.42 4.33 -14.46
C GLU A 145 3.96 4.15 -14.89
N ALA A 146 3.78 3.62 -16.10
CA ALA A 146 2.49 3.28 -16.67
C ALA A 146 2.47 1.82 -17.13
N GLU A 147 1.31 1.21 -17.10
CA GLU A 147 1.02 -0.12 -17.60
C GLU A 147 0.46 -0.03 -19.02
N LEU A 148 1.09 -0.72 -19.96
CA LEU A 148 0.57 -0.98 -21.29
C LEU A 148 0.09 -2.43 -21.35
N PRO A 149 -1.21 -2.72 -21.22
CA PRO A 149 -1.75 -4.07 -21.21
C PRO A 149 -1.47 -4.83 -22.49
N HIS A 150 -1.21 -6.13 -22.37
CA HIS A 150 -1.10 -7.05 -23.48
C HIS A 150 -2.41 -7.80 -23.69
N TYR A 151 -2.63 -8.20 -24.92
CA TYR A 151 -3.76 -9.05 -25.27
C TYR A 151 -3.54 -10.48 -24.77
N ASP A 152 -4.48 -10.97 -23.96
CA ASP A 152 -4.58 -12.39 -23.65
C ASP A 152 -5.89 -12.97 -24.20
N GLN A 153 -5.78 -13.71 -25.31
CA GLN A 153 -6.92 -14.38 -25.95
C GLN A 153 -7.64 -15.39 -25.05
N LYS A 154 -6.96 -15.89 -24.01
CA LYS A 154 -7.50 -16.93 -23.14
C LYS A 154 -8.33 -16.36 -21.98
N ARG A 155 -8.10 -15.11 -21.62
CA ARG A 155 -8.66 -14.53 -20.40
C ARG A 155 -9.98 -13.79 -20.61
N ASN A 156 -10.09 -13.00 -21.69
CA ASN A 156 -11.34 -12.31 -22.00
C ASN A 156 -11.35 -11.80 -23.46
N PRO A 157 -12.14 -12.39 -24.36
CA PRO A 157 -12.18 -11.97 -25.77
C PRO A 157 -12.74 -10.55 -25.98
N ASN A 158 -13.36 -9.95 -24.95
CA ASN A 158 -13.94 -8.61 -25.00
C ASN A 158 -13.05 -7.53 -24.35
N GLU A 159 -11.92 -7.90 -23.76
CA GLU A 159 -10.95 -6.91 -23.24
C GLU A 159 -10.23 -6.22 -24.37
N ARG A 160 -10.18 -4.89 -24.31
CA ARG A 160 -9.52 -4.07 -25.32
C ARG A 160 -8.03 -4.41 -25.40
N ASN A 161 -7.58 -4.56 -26.61
CA ASN A 161 -6.19 -4.81 -26.95
C ASN A 161 -5.45 -3.47 -26.97
N GLU A 162 -4.74 -3.15 -25.90
CA GLU A 162 -4.07 -1.85 -25.77
C GLU A 162 -2.67 -1.83 -26.42
N ARG A 163 -2.16 -3.01 -26.79
CA ARG A 163 -0.95 -3.18 -27.58
C ARG A 163 -1.26 -3.87 -28.90
N PRO A 164 -0.78 -3.36 -30.05
CA PRO A 164 -0.87 -4.09 -31.30
C PRO A 164 -0.22 -5.49 -31.18
N SER A 165 -0.92 -6.52 -31.62
CA SER A 165 -0.50 -7.92 -31.44
C SER A 165 0.84 -8.27 -32.10
N ASN A 166 1.24 -7.49 -33.10
CA ASN A 166 2.49 -7.66 -33.87
C ASN A 166 3.65 -6.81 -33.36
N GLU A 167 3.44 -5.97 -32.33
CA GLU A 167 4.49 -5.12 -31.76
C GLU A 167 5.18 -5.80 -30.58
N HIS A 168 6.51 -5.85 -30.66
CA HIS A 168 7.39 -6.24 -29.57
C HIS A 168 8.30 -5.08 -29.23
N TYR A 169 8.32 -4.70 -27.95
CA TYR A 169 9.08 -3.54 -27.48
C TYR A 169 10.39 -3.96 -26.82
N ARG A 170 11.46 -3.27 -27.18
CA ARG A 170 12.78 -3.48 -26.58
C ARG A 170 12.95 -2.59 -25.36
N HIS A 171 13.73 -3.04 -24.40
CA HIS A 171 14.15 -2.20 -23.26
C HIS A 171 14.75 -0.87 -23.77
N ASN A 172 14.43 0.24 -23.10
CA ASN A 172 14.80 1.60 -23.46
C ASN A 172 14.20 2.14 -24.79
N GLN A 173 13.30 1.44 -25.43
CA GLN A 173 12.59 1.95 -26.59
C GLN A 173 11.63 3.08 -26.18
N ARG A 174 11.63 4.20 -26.93
CA ARG A 174 10.65 5.28 -26.75
C ARG A 174 9.36 4.98 -27.50
N LEU A 175 8.25 5.16 -26.82
CA LEU A 175 6.90 4.96 -27.37
C LEU A 175 6.04 6.19 -27.07
N LYS A 176 5.19 6.56 -28.04
CA LYS A 176 4.05 7.45 -27.82
C LYS A 176 2.85 6.61 -27.44
N VAL A 177 2.21 6.96 -26.34
CA VAL A 177 1.06 6.25 -25.76
C VAL A 177 0.01 7.22 -25.27
N LEU A 178 -1.25 6.81 -25.34
CA LEU A 178 -2.39 7.57 -24.84
C LEU A 178 -2.70 7.12 -23.42
N ILE A 179 -2.92 8.06 -22.49
CA ILE A 179 -3.41 7.73 -21.15
C ILE A 179 -4.91 7.42 -21.27
N ILE A 180 -5.30 6.19 -20.93
CA ILE A 180 -6.69 5.74 -21.03
C ILE A 180 -7.38 5.66 -19.67
N GLU A 181 -6.61 5.41 -18.60
CA GLU A 181 -7.13 5.27 -17.26
C GLU A 181 -6.08 5.67 -16.23
N VAL A 182 -6.51 6.26 -15.13
CA VAL A 182 -5.69 6.49 -13.94
C VAL A 182 -6.41 5.88 -12.75
N ARG A 183 -5.87 4.79 -12.21
CA ARG A 183 -6.48 4.03 -11.13
C ARG A 183 -6.35 4.77 -9.81
N ASN A 184 -7.44 4.88 -9.07
CA ASN A 184 -7.43 5.46 -7.73
C ASN A 184 -6.69 4.48 -6.77
N PRO A 185 -5.62 4.93 -6.07
CA PRO A 185 -4.91 4.08 -5.12
C PRO A 185 -5.76 3.65 -3.91
N ASN A 186 -6.82 4.41 -3.61
CA ASN A 186 -7.74 4.17 -2.50
C ASN A 186 -9.00 3.40 -2.94
N ALA A 187 -9.17 3.07 -4.20
CA ALA A 187 -10.27 2.21 -4.64
C ALA A 187 -9.99 0.78 -4.18
N ASP A 188 -10.90 0.25 -3.37
CA ASP A 188 -10.85 -1.07 -2.74
C ASP A 188 -10.93 -2.21 -3.76
N ALA A 189 -9.83 -2.51 -4.41
CA ALA A 189 -9.64 -3.81 -5.03
C ALA A 189 -8.68 -4.62 -4.15
N PRO A 190 -9.13 -5.70 -3.48
CA PRO A 190 -8.25 -6.56 -2.73
C PRO A 190 -7.21 -7.13 -3.69
N ARG A 191 -5.96 -6.70 -3.52
CA ARG A 191 -4.84 -7.23 -4.31
C ARG A 191 -4.58 -8.65 -3.85
N ALA A 192 -4.62 -9.59 -4.78
CA ALA A 192 -4.24 -10.97 -4.50
C ALA A 192 -2.80 -11.02 -3.97
N ARG A 193 -2.55 -11.85 -2.94
CA ARG A 193 -1.22 -12.07 -2.38
C ARG A 193 -0.29 -12.54 -3.51
N GLY A 194 0.76 -11.75 -3.81
CA GLY A 194 1.75 -12.09 -4.86
C GLY A 194 1.58 -11.34 -6.18
N GLU A 195 0.54 -10.55 -6.34
CA GLU A 195 0.38 -9.68 -7.50
C GLU A 195 1.38 -8.51 -7.41
N GLN A 196 2.26 -8.40 -8.41
CA GLN A 196 3.18 -7.26 -8.51
C GLN A 196 2.33 -5.97 -8.54
N ALA A 197 2.75 -4.96 -7.78
CA ALA A 197 2.05 -3.69 -7.73
C ALA A 197 2.00 -3.08 -9.14
N ARG A 198 0.84 -3.13 -9.78
CA ARG A 198 0.63 -2.55 -11.11
C ARG A 198 0.70 -1.02 -11.04
N PRO A 199 1.26 -0.36 -12.06
CA PRO A 199 1.24 1.09 -12.16
C PRO A 199 -0.20 1.65 -12.08
N ALA A 200 -0.34 2.86 -11.50
CA ALA A 200 -1.64 3.51 -11.40
C ALA A 200 -2.14 4.00 -12.78
N ILE A 201 -1.24 4.33 -13.69
CA ILE A 201 -1.56 4.85 -15.02
C ILE A 201 -1.64 3.70 -16.01
N VAL A 202 -2.73 3.62 -16.75
CA VAL A 202 -2.92 2.67 -17.85
C VAL A 202 -2.86 3.44 -19.17
N VAL A 203 -2.09 2.90 -20.10
CA VAL A 203 -1.87 3.53 -21.40
C VAL A 203 -2.20 2.59 -22.55
N SER A 204 -2.51 3.17 -23.69
CA SER A 204 -2.86 2.45 -24.93
C SER A 204 -2.07 2.95 -26.11
N ARG A 205 -1.87 2.05 -27.10
CA ARG A 205 -1.38 2.37 -28.45
C ARG A 205 -2.40 2.10 -29.57
N THR A 206 -3.52 1.50 -29.21
CA THR A 206 -4.56 1.08 -30.16
C THR A 206 -5.85 1.90 -30.01
N HIS A 207 -5.90 2.80 -29.04
CA HIS A 207 -7.07 3.65 -28.82
C HIS A 207 -7.28 4.56 -30.05
N PRO A 208 -8.51 4.64 -30.63
CA PRO A 208 -8.83 5.46 -31.79
C PRO A 208 -8.70 6.96 -31.51
#